data_0bc293ebc77f952673bed53c19b117b7
#
_entry.id   0bc293ebc77f952673bed53c19b117b7
#
_cell.length_a   1.000
_cell.length_b   1.000
_cell.length_c   1.000
_cell.angle_alpha   90.00
_cell.angle_beta   90.00
_cell.angle_gamma   90.00
#
_symmetry.space_group_name_H-M   'P 1'
#
loop_
_entity.id
_entity.type
_entity.pdbx_description
1 polymer ?
#
loop_
_entity_poly.entity_id
_entity_poly.type
_entity_poly.pdbx_seq_one_letter_code
_entity_poly.pdbx_strand_id
1 'polypeptide(L)'
;MVRERLAEVIQREDDLIVCGEADDRRQAVAAVETTRPDLAIIDLSLKNSHGLELIKDLHVRSPRLAMLVVSMHDESLHAERVIYAGARGYITKQEATRNILYAIRTVLQGDVYLSDKMALHLAAKMARQPGSQQRESIDRLTDRELGVFEMIGQGYGTRQIAQTLRLHMRTVETYRARIKDKLGLKDADELRQFAIRWQQSGSLR
;
A
#
# COMPACT_ATOMS: atom_id res chain seq x y z
N MET A 1 -18.24 -4.47 0.84
CA MET A 1 -18.67 -3.06 0.62
C MET A 1 -17.83 -2.31 -0.39
N VAL A 2 -16.52 -2.03 -0.19
CA VAL A 2 -15.72 -1.28 -1.20
C VAL A 2 -15.53 -2.08 -2.48
N ARG A 3 -15.16 -3.36 -2.38
CA ARG A 3 -14.95 -4.25 -3.52
C ARG A 3 -16.21 -4.40 -4.39
N GLU A 4 -17.34 -4.71 -3.79
CA GLU A 4 -18.64 -4.84 -4.46
C GLU A 4 -18.99 -3.56 -5.23
N ARG A 5 -18.79 -2.40 -4.59
CA ARG A 5 -19.07 -1.11 -5.22
C ARG A 5 -18.14 -0.81 -6.40
N LEU A 6 -16.88 -1.21 -6.30
CA LEU A 6 -15.94 -1.10 -7.43
C LEU A 6 -16.37 -2.04 -8.57
N ALA A 7 -16.74 -3.29 -8.25
CA ALA A 7 -17.22 -4.25 -9.24
C ALA A 7 -18.47 -3.73 -9.96
N GLU A 8 -19.45 -3.16 -9.24
CA GLU A 8 -20.66 -2.55 -9.83
C GLU A 8 -20.32 -1.39 -10.78
N VAL A 9 -19.35 -0.52 -10.40
CA VAL A 9 -18.95 0.61 -11.26
C VAL A 9 -18.25 0.11 -12.52
N ILE A 10 -17.37 -0.87 -12.41
CA ILE A 10 -16.64 -1.44 -13.54
C ILE A 10 -17.58 -2.20 -14.48
N GLN A 11 -18.51 -2.99 -13.96
CA GLN A 11 -19.46 -3.77 -14.77
C GLN A 11 -20.47 -2.91 -15.56
N ARG A 12 -20.58 -1.61 -15.29
CA ARG A 12 -21.42 -0.68 -16.09
C ARG A 12 -20.74 -0.20 -17.37
N GLU A 13 -19.43 -0.46 -17.50
CA GLU A 13 -18.67 -0.06 -18.68
C GLU A 13 -18.66 -1.19 -19.71
N ASP A 14 -18.94 -0.87 -20.96
CA ASP A 14 -19.05 -1.86 -22.05
C ASP A 14 -17.69 -2.48 -22.41
N ASP A 15 -16.59 -1.78 -22.08
CA ASP A 15 -15.20 -2.16 -22.40
C ASP A 15 -14.48 -2.88 -21.24
N LEU A 16 -15.13 -3.08 -20.08
CA LEU A 16 -14.53 -3.66 -18.91
C LEU A 16 -15.36 -4.83 -18.36
N ILE A 17 -14.71 -5.87 -17.88
CA ILE A 17 -15.35 -7.02 -17.25
C ILE A 17 -14.60 -7.40 -15.96
N VAL A 18 -15.34 -7.65 -14.88
CA VAL A 18 -14.80 -8.24 -13.66
C VAL A 18 -14.76 -9.76 -13.82
N CYS A 19 -13.57 -10.33 -14.07
CA CYS A 19 -13.40 -11.75 -14.33
C CYS A 19 -13.05 -12.58 -13.08
N GLY A 20 -12.86 -11.95 -11.92
CA GLY A 20 -12.57 -12.63 -10.67
C GLY A 20 -12.46 -11.70 -9.48
N GLU A 21 -12.66 -12.26 -8.29
CA GLU A 21 -12.50 -11.59 -7.01
C GLU A 21 -11.76 -12.49 -6.02
N ALA A 22 -11.04 -11.90 -5.07
CA ALA A 22 -10.29 -12.61 -4.05
C ALA A 22 -10.29 -11.86 -2.72
N ASP A 23 -10.32 -12.60 -1.61
CA ASP A 23 -10.29 -12.06 -0.25
C ASP A 23 -8.88 -12.07 0.37
N ASP A 24 -8.00 -12.89 -0.15
CA ASP A 24 -6.64 -13.05 0.35
C ASP A 24 -5.63 -13.29 -0.79
N ARG A 25 -4.33 -13.24 -0.44
CA ARG A 25 -3.22 -13.41 -1.37
C ARG A 25 -3.28 -14.74 -2.14
N ARG A 26 -3.61 -15.86 -1.46
CA ARG A 26 -3.62 -17.18 -2.09
C ARG A 26 -4.72 -17.26 -3.15
N GLN A 27 -5.92 -16.79 -2.81
CA GLN A 27 -7.03 -16.72 -3.75
C GLN A 27 -6.73 -15.79 -4.91
N ALA A 28 -6.10 -14.62 -4.64
CA ALA A 28 -5.73 -13.66 -5.68
C ALA A 28 -4.74 -14.25 -6.69
N VAL A 29 -3.69 -14.94 -6.24
CA VAL A 29 -2.74 -15.61 -7.12
C VAL A 29 -3.43 -16.66 -7.97
N ALA A 30 -4.26 -17.54 -7.36
CA ALA A 30 -5.00 -18.58 -8.07
C ALA A 30 -5.99 -17.99 -9.10
N ALA A 31 -6.68 -16.89 -8.75
CA ALA A 31 -7.60 -16.20 -9.65
C ALA A 31 -6.86 -15.65 -10.87
N VAL A 32 -5.71 -14.98 -10.68
CA VAL A 32 -4.89 -14.44 -11.78
C VAL A 32 -4.39 -15.55 -12.70
N GLU A 33 -3.92 -16.67 -12.16
CA GLU A 33 -3.46 -17.81 -12.96
C GLU A 33 -4.59 -18.42 -13.81
N THR A 34 -5.81 -18.47 -13.26
CA THR A 34 -6.97 -19.09 -13.91
C THR A 34 -7.61 -18.16 -14.94
N THR A 35 -7.86 -16.89 -14.56
CA THR A 35 -8.62 -15.95 -15.41
C THR A 35 -7.74 -15.13 -16.34
N ARG A 36 -6.43 -15.02 -16.05
CA ARG A 36 -5.45 -14.25 -16.81
C ARG A 36 -5.92 -12.82 -17.11
N PRO A 37 -6.25 -12.02 -16.09
CA PRO A 37 -6.77 -10.68 -16.29
C PRO A 37 -5.70 -9.75 -16.86
N ASP A 38 -6.13 -8.69 -17.54
CA ASP A 38 -5.25 -7.62 -17.99
C ASP A 38 -4.86 -6.67 -16.86
N LEU A 39 -5.74 -6.53 -15.85
CA LEU A 39 -5.54 -5.66 -14.69
C LEU A 39 -5.97 -6.35 -13.40
N ALA A 40 -5.19 -6.16 -12.33
CA ALA A 40 -5.58 -6.46 -10.96
C ALA A 40 -5.71 -5.18 -10.13
N ILE A 41 -6.85 -5.00 -9.45
CA ILE A 41 -7.06 -3.94 -8.46
C ILE A 41 -6.77 -4.53 -7.08
N ILE A 42 -5.80 -3.96 -6.36
CA ILE A 42 -5.27 -4.52 -5.13
C ILE A 42 -5.48 -3.54 -3.97
N ASP A 43 -6.17 -4.01 -2.91
CA ASP A 43 -6.22 -3.29 -1.63
C ASP A 43 -4.99 -3.67 -0.79
N LEU A 44 -4.24 -2.67 -0.30
CA LEU A 44 -3.10 -2.93 0.60
C LEU A 44 -3.51 -3.57 1.92
N SER A 45 -4.77 -3.40 2.33
CA SER A 45 -5.33 -3.91 3.58
C SER A 45 -5.91 -5.33 3.47
N LEU A 46 -5.38 -6.17 2.57
CA LEU A 46 -5.87 -7.54 2.39
C LEU A 46 -5.83 -8.36 3.69
N LYS A 47 -6.85 -9.19 3.90
CA LYS A 47 -6.90 -10.14 5.03
C LYS A 47 -5.68 -11.07 4.98
N ASN A 48 -4.97 -11.19 6.10
CA ASN A 48 -3.84 -12.12 6.34
C ASN A 48 -2.54 -11.86 5.56
N SER A 49 -2.46 -10.86 4.69
CA SER A 49 -1.23 -10.54 3.96
C SER A 49 -1.20 -9.07 3.59
N HIS A 50 -0.01 -8.48 3.58
CA HIS A 50 0.14 -7.14 3.02
C HIS A 50 -0.05 -7.20 1.50
N GLY A 51 -0.87 -6.30 0.96
CA GLY A 51 -1.07 -6.17 -0.48
C GLY A 51 0.24 -6.00 -1.25
N LEU A 52 1.25 -5.41 -0.63
CA LEU A 52 2.58 -5.24 -1.23
C LEU A 52 3.30 -6.58 -1.51
N GLU A 53 3.13 -7.59 -0.65
CA GLU A 53 3.68 -8.94 -0.93
C GLU A 53 2.94 -9.61 -2.09
N LEU A 54 1.64 -9.37 -2.21
CA LEU A 54 0.87 -9.84 -3.36
C LEU A 54 1.36 -9.18 -4.65
N ILE A 55 1.61 -7.87 -4.65
CA ILE A 55 2.14 -7.15 -5.82
C ILE A 55 3.47 -7.75 -6.27
N LYS A 56 4.41 -7.99 -5.35
CA LYS A 56 5.71 -8.62 -5.66
C LYS A 56 5.55 -10.01 -6.26
N ASP A 57 4.66 -10.84 -5.70
CA ASP A 57 4.39 -12.18 -6.23
C ASP A 57 3.81 -12.14 -7.64
N LEU A 58 2.80 -11.29 -7.85
CA LEU A 58 2.15 -11.16 -9.14
C LEU A 58 3.09 -10.57 -10.19
N HIS A 59 3.94 -9.62 -9.81
CA HIS A 59 4.96 -9.06 -10.71
C HIS A 59 5.92 -10.13 -11.25
N VAL A 60 6.35 -11.06 -10.37
CA VAL A 60 7.24 -12.16 -10.75
C VAL A 60 6.51 -13.22 -11.60
N ARG A 61 5.28 -13.61 -11.19
CA ARG A 61 4.52 -14.68 -11.83
C ARG A 61 3.83 -14.27 -13.11
N SER A 62 3.40 -13.02 -13.18
CA SER A 62 2.60 -12.47 -14.28
C SER A 62 3.14 -11.09 -14.70
N PRO A 63 4.31 -10.99 -15.34
CA PRO A 63 4.98 -9.69 -15.61
C PRO A 63 4.20 -8.74 -16.51
N ARG A 64 3.21 -9.26 -17.26
CA ARG A 64 2.34 -8.46 -18.16
C ARG A 64 1.10 -7.93 -17.45
N LEU A 65 0.78 -8.45 -16.26
CA LEU A 65 -0.39 -8.02 -15.48
C LEU A 65 -0.20 -6.57 -15.03
N ALA A 66 -1.09 -5.71 -15.44
CA ALA A 66 -1.17 -4.36 -14.91
C ALA A 66 -1.72 -4.41 -13.47
N MET A 67 -1.19 -3.61 -12.55
CA MET A 67 -1.63 -3.60 -11.16
C MET A 67 -1.93 -2.18 -10.71
N LEU A 68 -3.17 -1.92 -10.26
CA LEU A 68 -3.62 -0.67 -9.67
C LEU A 68 -3.90 -0.89 -8.18
N VAL A 69 -3.26 -0.10 -7.34
CA VAL A 69 -3.46 -0.18 -5.89
C VAL A 69 -4.54 0.81 -5.47
N VAL A 70 -5.50 0.33 -4.68
CA VAL A 70 -6.56 1.14 -4.05
C VAL A 70 -6.41 1.04 -2.53
N SER A 71 -6.18 2.14 -1.82
CA SER A 71 -5.87 2.12 -0.39
C SER A 71 -6.54 3.23 0.40
N MET A 72 -6.76 2.99 1.70
CA MET A 72 -7.13 4.04 2.66
C MET A 72 -5.93 4.84 3.17
N HIS A 73 -4.72 4.32 2.93
CA HIS A 73 -3.48 4.94 3.42
C HIS A 73 -3.07 6.13 2.57
N ASP A 74 -2.30 7.03 3.16
CA ASP A 74 -1.74 8.18 2.45
C ASP A 74 -0.80 7.71 1.32
N GLU A 75 -0.99 8.27 0.14
CA GLU A 75 -0.23 7.96 -1.05
C GLU A 75 1.27 8.19 -0.86
N SER A 76 1.64 9.24 -0.09
CA SER A 76 3.03 9.64 0.11
C SER A 76 3.93 8.59 0.75
N LEU A 77 3.33 7.55 1.37
CA LEU A 77 4.03 6.48 2.07
C LEU A 77 4.13 5.19 1.29
N HIS A 78 3.07 4.91 0.58
CA HIS A 78 2.90 3.59 -0.01
C HIS A 78 3.09 3.61 -1.52
N ALA A 79 2.79 4.73 -2.20
CA ALA A 79 2.84 4.77 -3.66
C ALA A 79 4.23 4.43 -4.19
N GLU A 80 5.28 5.02 -3.66
CA GLU A 80 6.65 4.70 -4.07
C GLU A 80 6.96 3.20 -3.93
N ARG A 81 6.62 2.61 -2.77
CA ARG A 81 6.89 1.20 -2.50
C ARG A 81 6.12 0.25 -3.41
N VAL A 82 4.85 0.57 -3.72
CA VAL A 82 4.04 -0.28 -4.60
C VAL A 82 4.47 -0.15 -6.06
N ILE A 83 4.89 1.05 -6.50
CA ILE A 83 5.47 1.25 -7.83
C ILE A 83 6.77 0.46 -7.98
N TYR A 84 7.69 0.54 -7.02
CA TYR A 84 8.91 -0.27 -7.04
C TYR A 84 8.64 -1.77 -6.93
N ALA A 85 7.53 -2.18 -6.31
CA ALA A 85 7.12 -3.59 -6.26
C ALA A 85 6.52 -4.09 -7.58
N GLY A 86 6.25 -3.20 -8.55
CA GLY A 86 5.75 -3.54 -9.87
C GLY A 86 4.31 -3.09 -10.16
N ALA A 87 3.65 -2.37 -9.25
CA ALA A 87 2.37 -1.73 -9.54
C ALA A 87 2.55 -0.58 -10.55
N ARG A 88 1.53 -0.33 -11.36
CA ARG A 88 1.50 0.79 -12.33
C ARG A 88 0.61 1.95 -11.87
N GLY A 89 -0.06 1.84 -10.73
CA GLY A 89 -0.86 2.93 -10.23
C GLY A 89 -1.19 2.80 -8.75
N TYR A 90 -1.45 3.95 -8.15
CA TYR A 90 -1.94 4.11 -6.79
C TYR A 90 -3.07 5.13 -6.76
N ILE A 91 -4.16 4.79 -6.11
CA ILE A 91 -5.29 5.68 -5.90
C ILE A 91 -5.83 5.50 -4.48
N THR A 92 -6.16 6.60 -3.81
CA THR A 92 -6.82 6.52 -2.51
C THR A 92 -8.28 6.08 -2.67
N LYS A 93 -8.86 5.40 -1.67
CA LYS A 93 -10.28 5.00 -1.71
C LYS A 93 -11.24 6.18 -1.83
N GLN A 94 -10.84 7.36 -1.35
CA GLN A 94 -11.63 8.59 -1.51
C GLN A 94 -11.65 9.06 -2.97
N GLU A 95 -10.49 9.06 -3.60
CA GLU A 95 -10.34 9.45 -5.00
C GLU A 95 -10.93 8.41 -5.95
N ALA A 96 -10.80 7.13 -5.65
CA ALA A 96 -11.33 6.02 -6.44
C ALA A 96 -12.84 6.17 -6.71
N THR A 97 -13.60 6.76 -5.78
CA THR A 97 -15.03 7.01 -5.97
C THR A 97 -15.34 7.86 -7.21
N ARG A 98 -14.40 8.70 -7.64
CA ARG A 98 -14.57 9.62 -8.79
C ARG A 98 -13.73 9.23 -9.99
N ASN A 99 -12.53 8.71 -9.77
CA ASN A 99 -11.51 8.60 -10.81
C ASN A 99 -11.09 7.16 -11.12
N ILE A 100 -11.74 6.14 -10.54
CA ILE A 100 -11.31 4.75 -10.70
C ILE A 100 -11.28 4.27 -12.16
N LEU A 101 -12.27 4.62 -12.95
CA LEU A 101 -12.36 4.22 -14.36
C LEU A 101 -11.22 4.86 -15.18
N TYR A 102 -10.92 6.13 -14.90
CA TYR A 102 -9.81 6.81 -15.54
C TYR A 102 -8.46 6.17 -15.15
N ALA A 103 -8.27 5.88 -13.86
CA ALA A 103 -7.06 5.20 -13.37
C ALA A 103 -6.89 3.81 -14.00
N ILE A 104 -7.97 3.02 -14.13
CA ILE A 104 -7.97 1.71 -14.80
C ILE A 104 -7.49 1.85 -16.24
N ARG A 105 -8.09 2.75 -17.01
CA ARG A 105 -7.74 2.94 -18.44
C ARG A 105 -6.31 3.42 -18.62
N THR A 106 -5.85 4.37 -17.79
CA THR A 106 -4.46 4.83 -17.78
C THR A 106 -3.48 3.68 -17.58
N VAL A 107 -3.73 2.84 -16.58
CA VAL A 107 -2.85 1.71 -16.26
C VAL A 107 -2.89 0.62 -17.32
N LEU A 108 -4.06 0.35 -17.94
CA LEU A 108 -4.21 -0.59 -19.06
C LEU A 108 -3.49 -0.11 -20.33
N GLN A 109 -3.38 1.19 -20.55
CA GLN A 109 -2.59 1.78 -21.65
C GLN A 109 -1.09 1.66 -21.44
N GLY A 110 -0.66 1.22 -20.25
CA GLY A 110 0.74 1.05 -19.91
C GLY A 110 1.35 2.24 -19.16
N ASP A 111 0.57 3.30 -18.94
CA ASP A 111 0.98 4.49 -18.23
C ASP A 111 0.92 4.29 -16.70
N VAL A 112 1.54 5.20 -15.95
CA VAL A 112 1.52 5.20 -14.50
C VAL A 112 0.46 6.17 -13.99
N TYR A 113 -0.46 5.68 -13.12
CA TYR A 113 -1.46 6.51 -12.48
C TYR A 113 -1.03 6.85 -11.04
N LEU A 114 -0.83 8.13 -10.78
CA LEU A 114 -0.52 8.71 -9.46
C LEU A 114 -1.21 10.07 -9.36
N SER A 115 -1.42 10.57 -8.15
CA SER A 115 -1.80 11.98 -7.99
C SER A 115 -0.69 12.90 -8.50
N ASP A 116 -1.06 14.10 -8.97
CA ASP A 116 -0.08 15.11 -9.42
C ASP A 116 0.96 15.40 -8.35
N LYS A 117 0.53 15.46 -7.09
CA LYS A 117 1.39 15.67 -5.93
C LYS A 117 2.42 14.55 -5.78
N MET A 118 2.00 13.29 -5.97
CA MET A 118 2.90 12.14 -5.84
C MET A 118 3.83 12.02 -7.05
N ALA A 119 3.35 12.29 -8.24
CA ALA A 119 4.19 12.34 -9.45
C ALA A 119 5.31 13.39 -9.32
N LEU A 120 4.98 14.60 -8.86
CA LEU A 120 5.96 15.64 -8.55
C LEU A 120 6.92 15.23 -7.43
N HIS A 121 6.42 14.55 -6.40
CA HIS A 121 7.26 14.05 -5.30
C HIS A 121 8.30 13.03 -5.78
N LEU A 122 7.88 12.06 -6.58
CA LEU A 122 8.77 11.06 -7.16
C LEU A 122 9.78 11.70 -8.12
N ALA A 123 9.34 12.60 -8.99
CA ALA A 123 10.22 13.35 -9.87
C ALA A 123 11.27 14.17 -9.09
N ALA A 124 10.84 14.86 -8.03
CA ALA A 124 11.75 15.59 -7.16
C ALA A 124 12.73 14.67 -6.40
N LYS A 125 12.31 13.47 -6.02
CA LYS A 125 13.17 12.48 -5.37
C LYS A 125 14.21 11.92 -6.35
N MET A 126 13.84 11.66 -7.59
CA MET A 126 14.76 11.24 -8.65
C MET A 126 15.79 12.32 -9.01
N ALA A 127 15.41 13.61 -8.90
CA ALA A 127 16.27 14.75 -9.17
C ALA A 127 17.19 15.14 -7.99
N ARG A 128 16.91 14.67 -6.78
CA ARG A 128 17.70 14.99 -5.57
C ARG A 128 18.79 13.94 -5.34
N GLN A 129 20.01 14.44 -5.07
CA GLN A 129 21.04 13.61 -4.45
C GLN A 129 20.63 13.22 -3.01
N PRO A 130 21.04 12.05 -2.49
CA PRO A 130 20.61 11.55 -1.17
C PRO A 130 21.08 12.50 -0.05
N GLY A 131 20.17 13.02 0.76
CA GLY A 131 20.56 13.90 1.86
C GLY A 131 19.49 14.48 2.80
N SER A 132 18.24 14.03 2.84
CA SER A 132 17.27 14.54 3.84
C SER A 132 17.03 13.52 4.96
N GLN A 133 17.67 13.70 6.11
CA GLN A 133 17.81 12.74 7.20
C GLN A 133 16.50 12.18 7.83
N GLN A 134 15.39 12.91 7.85
CA GLN A 134 14.19 12.44 8.57
C GLN A 134 13.27 11.52 7.76
N ARG A 135 13.20 11.65 6.44
CA ARG A 135 12.46 10.70 5.59
C ARG A 135 13.25 9.44 5.30
N GLU A 136 14.57 9.54 5.19
CA GLU A 136 15.47 8.39 5.02
C GLU A 136 15.35 7.36 6.15
N SER A 137 14.99 7.78 7.38
CA SER A 137 14.86 6.85 8.51
C SER A 137 13.64 5.91 8.36
N ILE A 138 12.48 6.42 7.91
CA ILE A 138 11.26 5.61 7.73
C ILE A 138 11.37 4.71 6.50
N ASP A 139 12.09 5.16 5.47
CA ASP A 139 12.37 4.36 4.27
C ASP A 139 13.18 3.09 4.58
N ARG A 140 13.89 3.07 5.73
CA ARG A 140 14.61 1.87 6.23
C ARG A 140 13.70 0.80 6.85
N LEU A 141 12.45 1.14 7.14
CA LEU A 141 11.51 0.16 7.68
C LEU A 141 11.09 -0.80 6.57
N THR A 142 11.07 -2.08 6.90
CA THR A 142 10.43 -3.06 6.04
C THR A 142 8.92 -2.83 5.98
N ASP A 143 8.23 -3.40 5.00
CA ASP A 143 6.79 -3.24 4.83
C ASP A 143 5.99 -3.65 6.08
N ARG A 144 6.45 -4.72 6.76
CA ARG A 144 5.86 -5.19 8.03
C ARG A 144 6.11 -4.23 9.18
N GLU A 145 7.30 -3.69 9.29
CA GLU A 145 7.66 -2.69 10.29
C GLU A 145 6.89 -1.38 10.06
N LEU A 146 6.74 -0.96 8.79
CA LEU A 146 5.96 0.22 8.45
C LEU A 146 4.49 0.04 8.84
N GLY A 147 3.86 -1.08 8.49
CA GLY A 147 2.48 -1.36 8.88
C GLY A 147 2.27 -1.36 10.41
N VAL A 148 3.23 -1.91 11.17
CA VAL A 148 3.20 -1.84 12.65
C VAL A 148 3.40 -0.40 13.13
N PHE A 149 4.31 0.36 12.53
CA PHE A 149 4.57 1.76 12.85
C PHE A 149 3.34 2.65 12.63
N GLU A 150 2.63 2.49 11.52
CA GLU A 150 1.39 3.21 11.23
C GLU A 150 0.30 2.91 12.26
N MET A 151 0.11 1.64 12.61
CA MET A 151 -0.87 1.27 13.63
C MET A 151 -0.52 1.86 15.01
N ILE A 152 0.77 1.96 15.36
CA ILE A 152 1.23 2.67 16.57
C ILE A 152 0.82 4.15 16.49
N GLY A 153 1.02 4.80 15.34
CA GLY A 153 0.61 6.18 15.11
C GLY A 153 -0.90 6.41 15.21
N GLN A 154 -1.70 5.42 14.82
CA GLN A 154 -3.16 5.39 14.98
C GLN A 154 -3.61 5.12 16.43
N GLY A 155 -2.66 4.89 17.36
CA GLY A 155 -2.94 4.65 18.76
C GLY A 155 -3.21 3.20 19.14
N TYR A 156 -3.01 2.24 18.22
CA TYR A 156 -3.21 0.82 18.52
C TYR A 156 -2.12 0.30 19.48
N GLY A 157 -2.57 -0.43 20.53
CA GLY A 157 -1.67 -1.14 21.43
C GLY A 157 -1.16 -2.45 20.82
N THR A 158 -0.08 -3.03 21.40
CA THR A 158 0.56 -4.28 20.91
C THR A 158 -0.44 -5.41 20.69
N ARG A 159 -1.40 -5.59 21.61
CA ARG A 159 -2.43 -6.64 21.52
C ARG A 159 -3.37 -6.42 20.34
N GLN A 160 -3.81 -5.19 20.11
CA GLN A 160 -4.69 -4.83 19.00
C GLN A 160 -3.97 -5.01 17.66
N ILE A 161 -2.71 -4.57 17.56
CA ILE A 161 -1.86 -4.79 16.39
C ILE A 161 -1.72 -6.28 16.10
N ALA A 162 -1.42 -7.09 17.12
CA ALA A 162 -1.28 -8.53 16.99
C ALA A 162 -2.57 -9.18 16.47
N GLN A 163 -3.73 -8.81 17.00
CA GLN A 163 -5.04 -9.29 16.55
C GLN A 163 -5.34 -8.88 15.09
N THR A 164 -5.13 -7.61 14.75
CA THR A 164 -5.42 -7.07 13.42
C THR A 164 -4.53 -7.71 12.34
N LEU A 165 -3.23 -7.87 12.65
CA LEU A 165 -2.25 -8.48 11.73
C LEU A 165 -2.20 -10.01 11.84
N ARG A 166 -2.98 -10.63 12.74
CA ARG A 166 -2.97 -12.07 13.06
C ARG A 166 -1.56 -12.59 13.37
N LEU A 167 -0.86 -11.86 14.20
CA LEU A 167 0.48 -12.18 14.69
C LEU A 167 0.45 -12.52 16.19
N HIS A 168 1.48 -13.19 16.66
CA HIS A 168 1.72 -13.27 18.10
C HIS A 168 2.18 -11.92 18.66
N MET A 169 1.78 -11.59 19.89
CA MET A 169 2.20 -10.35 20.56
C MET A 169 3.73 -10.21 20.58
N ARG A 170 4.45 -11.30 20.83
CA ARG A 170 5.92 -11.34 20.81
C ARG A 170 6.51 -10.91 19.44
N THR A 171 5.84 -11.26 18.36
CA THR A 171 6.26 -10.84 17.01
C THR A 171 6.10 -9.34 16.84
N VAL A 172 5.00 -8.77 17.31
CA VAL A 172 4.77 -7.31 17.28
C VAL A 172 5.80 -6.58 18.14
N GLU A 173 6.13 -7.12 19.32
CA GLU A 173 7.19 -6.57 20.17
C GLU A 173 8.56 -6.59 19.47
N THR A 174 8.86 -7.66 18.75
CA THR A 174 10.07 -7.74 17.94
C THR A 174 10.10 -6.67 16.84
N TYR A 175 8.96 -6.43 16.15
CA TYR A 175 8.89 -5.34 15.19
C TYR A 175 9.06 -3.97 15.85
N ARG A 176 8.43 -3.72 16.98
CA ARG A 176 8.60 -2.47 17.75
C ARG A 176 10.06 -2.22 18.16
N ALA A 177 10.77 -3.25 18.58
CA ALA A 177 12.20 -3.17 18.89
C ALA A 177 13.01 -2.79 17.65
N ARG A 178 12.82 -3.51 16.53
CA ARG A 178 13.53 -3.23 15.27
C ARG A 178 13.22 -1.84 14.71
N ILE A 179 11.97 -1.37 14.83
CA ILE A 179 11.59 -0.02 14.42
C ILE A 179 12.35 1.02 15.24
N LYS A 180 12.40 0.86 16.58
CA LYS A 180 13.17 1.76 17.45
C LYS A 180 14.65 1.82 17.03
N ASP A 181 15.26 0.66 16.85
CA ASP A 181 16.67 0.55 16.46
C ASP A 181 16.93 1.27 15.13
N LYS A 182 16.08 1.02 14.11
CA LYS A 182 16.22 1.64 12.79
C LYS A 182 15.98 3.14 12.77
N LEU A 183 15.09 3.62 13.65
CA LEU A 183 14.76 5.04 13.76
C LEU A 183 15.62 5.78 14.80
N GLY A 184 16.50 5.07 15.53
CA GLY A 184 17.34 5.64 16.56
C GLY A 184 16.57 6.14 17.79
N LEU A 185 15.44 5.49 18.11
CA LEU A 185 14.56 5.88 19.22
C LEU A 185 14.89 5.11 20.50
N LYS A 186 14.87 5.79 21.64
CA LYS A 186 15.36 5.23 22.91
C LYS A 186 14.39 4.26 23.56
N ASP A 187 13.09 4.57 23.55
CA ASP A 187 12.08 3.82 24.27
C ASP A 187 10.75 3.70 23.51
N ALA A 188 9.76 3.07 24.14
CA ALA A 188 8.45 2.82 23.56
C ALA A 188 7.59 4.09 23.46
N ASP A 189 7.78 5.03 24.38
CA ASP A 189 7.03 6.29 24.41
C ASP A 189 7.53 7.23 23.30
N GLU A 190 8.84 7.28 23.10
CA GLU A 190 9.45 8.04 22.00
C GLU A 190 8.99 7.49 20.63
N LEU A 191 8.93 6.16 20.48
CA LEU A 191 8.38 5.53 19.28
C LEU A 191 6.92 5.93 19.06
N ARG A 192 6.10 5.88 20.11
CA ARG A 192 4.68 6.23 20.02
C ARG A 192 4.49 7.69 19.64
N GLN A 193 5.19 8.61 20.31
CA GLN A 193 5.12 10.04 20.02
C GLN A 193 5.61 10.36 18.60
N PHE A 194 6.68 9.72 18.17
CA PHE A 194 7.21 9.89 16.83
C PHE A 194 6.21 9.41 15.77
N ALA A 195 5.60 8.24 15.95
CA ALA A 195 4.60 7.69 15.05
C ALA A 195 3.34 8.58 14.95
N ILE A 196 2.85 9.12 16.10
CA ILE A 196 1.70 10.02 16.13
C ILE A 196 2.03 11.34 15.40
N ARG A 197 3.15 11.99 15.72
CA ARG A 197 3.57 13.24 15.05
C ARG A 197 3.74 13.04 13.56
N TRP A 198 4.32 11.92 13.17
CA TRP A 198 4.55 11.60 11.78
C TRP A 198 3.23 11.44 11.00
N GLN A 199 2.22 10.76 11.58
CA GLN A 199 0.91 10.62 10.98
C GLN A 199 0.17 11.97 10.85
N GLN A 200 0.28 12.83 11.86
CA GLN A 200 -0.30 14.18 11.83
C GLN A 200 0.38 15.08 10.79
N SER A 201 1.69 14.97 10.61
CA SER A 201 2.42 15.75 9.61
C SER A 201 2.13 15.31 8.16
N GLY A 202 1.74 14.06 7.94
CA GLY A 202 1.24 13.54 6.66
C GLY A 202 -0.16 14.02 6.30
N SER A 203 -1.01 14.32 7.31
CA SER A 203 -2.39 14.79 7.13
C SER A 203 -2.53 16.29 6.93
N LEU A 204 -1.46 17.08 7.10
CA LEU A 204 -1.45 18.56 7.05
C LEU A 204 -0.83 19.15 5.78
N ARG A 205 -0.59 18.33 4.74
CA ARG A 205 -0.02 18.83 3.48
C ARG A 205 -0.77 18.34 2.27
#